data_64374bd6d2aef57aa2fb219eb25a70ff
#
_entry.id   64374bd6d2aef57aa2fb219eb25a70ff
#
_cell.length_a   1.000
_cell.length_b   1.000
_cell.length_c   1.000
_cell.angle_alpha   90.00
_cell.angle_beta   90.00
_cell.angle_gamma   90.00
#
_symmetry.space_group_name_H-M   'P 1'
#
loop_
_entity.id
_entity.type
_entity.pdbx_description
1 polymer ?
#
loop_
_entity_poly.entity_id
_entity_poly.type
_entity_poly.pdbx_seq_one_letter_code
_entity_poly.pdbx_strand_id
1 'polypeptide(L)'
;MRVLLAPGGLWPEPAGVPLAGSGPGLAPGHVASCLARGWREVRPHDSLTLLPVADGGPGSAQVIAPEQVASREVIQGRGPLRQVREVDLVRLLPKPTPSGNRRRGEASTWFLDAARLLTLPADPDEAAQEALEGSTSGLGGVIGAALSRTGPLDTLLVGLSRSAVHDGGLGVMDALGGLRVAKDLLSRRSLGLVLADDIALGGMNGAGAALTSITSISPELAQELDRRACSRAMEVVSAAQDLDPGAVGPRRSLPVVSALDDVGPSASEHAPNSAGNARLSASSWGTGAGGGSALLLRALGAWARPGARVMAELVSLSDA
;
A
#
# COMPACT_ATOMS: atom_id res chain seq x y z
N MET A 1 25.19 -16.38 21.69
CA MET A 1 24.80 -14.97 21.48
C MET A 1 23.30 -14.90 21.30
N ARG A 2 22.64 -13.76 21.58
CA ARG A 2 21.23 -13.54 21.23
C ARG A 2 21.16 -12.70 19.94
N VAL A 3 20.43 -13.16 18.95
CA VAL A 3 20.36 -12.53 17.63
C VAL A 3 18.89 -12.32 17.24
N LEU A 4 18.55 -11.12 16.79
CA LEU A 4 17.26 -10.79 16.20
C LEU A 4 17.41 -10.78 14.68
N LEU A 5 16.58 -11.54 13.97
CA LEU A 5 16.48 -11.52 12.51
C LEU A 5 15.16 -10.85 12.11
N ALA A 6 15.25 -9.64 11.59
CA ALA A 6 14.09 -8.81 11.21
C ALA A 6 14.12 -8.45 9.70
N PRO A 7 14.06 -9.43 8.80
CA PRO A 7 14.07 -9.16 7.37
C PRO A 7 12.69 -8.73 6.86
N GLY A 8 12.69 -7.90 5.81
CA GLY A 8 11.56 -7.69 4.92
C GLY A 8 11.39 -8.82 3.91
N GLY A 9 10.39 -8.70 3.03
CA GLY A 9 10.24 -9.54 1.85
C GLY A 9 11.31 -9.23 0.80
N LEU A 10 11.59 -10.19 -0.07
CA LEU A 10 12.43 -10.03 -1.24
C LEU A 10 11.57 -10.24 -2.49
N TRP A 11 11.44 -9.20 -3.28
CA TRP A 11 10.65 -9.22 -4.51
C TRP A 11 11.55 -8.93 -5.69
N PRO A 12 11.34 -9.58 -6.85
CA PRO A 12 12.15 -9.30 -8.04
C PRO A 12 11.91 -7.86 -8.50
N GLU A 13 13.00 -7.22 -8.94
CA GLU A 13 12.97 -5.92 -9.59
C GLU A 13 13.61 -6.03 -10.97
N PRO A 14 13.01 -5.46 -12.03
CA PRO A 14 13.52 -5.61 -13.41
C PRO A 14 14.95 -5.09 -13.61
N ALA A 15 15.33 -4.04 -12.86
CA ALA A 15 16.67 -3.44 -12.91
C ALA A 15 17.60 -3.98 -11.83
N GLY A 16 17.14 -4.87 -10.98
CA GLY A 16 17.90 -5.43 -9.87
C GLY A 16 18.75 -6.63 -10.25
N VAL A 17 19.59 -7.07 -9.32
CA VAL A 17 20.24 -8.38 -9.42
C VAL A 17 19.15 -9.44 -9.35
N PRO A 18 19.05 -10.35 -10.32
CA PRO A 18 18.04 -11.39 -10.28
C PRO A 18 18.15 -12.18 -8.98
N LEU A 19 17.07 -12.25 -8.21
CA LEU A 19 16.95 -13.24 -7.16
C LEU A 19 17.07 -14.62 -7.84
N ALA A 20 17.82 -15.53 -7.25
CA ALA A 20 18.02 -16.85 -7.81
C ALA A 20 16.67 -17.54 -8.08
N GLY A 21 16.26 -17.59 -9.34
CA GLY A 21 15.02 -18.20 -9.82
C GLY A 21 13.97 -17.20 -10.31
N SER A 22 13.08 -17.70 -11.16
CA SER A 22 11.94 -16.99 -11.75
C SER A 22 10.71 -16.95 -10.83
N GLY A 23 10.88 -17.06 -9.53
CA GLY A 23 9.78 -17.13 -8.57
C GLY A 23 9.16 -15.76 -8.27
N PRO A 24 7.95 -15.74 -7.70
CA PRO A 24 7.19 -14.53 -7.42
C PRO A 24 7.76 -13.70 -6.25
N GLY A 25 8.98 -13.99 -5.80
CA GLY A 25 9.60 -13.38 -4.63
C GLY A 25 9.42 -14.20 -3.35
N LEU A 26 10.01 -13.72 -2.27
CA LEU A 26 10.00 -14.37 -0.96
C LEU A 26 9.32 -13.48 0.08
N ALA A 27 8.28 -14.02 0.70
CA ALA A 27 7.62 -13.33 1.82
C ALA A 27 8.56 -13.19 3.03
N PRO A 28 8.37 -12.16 3.89
CA PRO A 28 9.25 -11.86 5.02
C PRO A 28 9.52 -13.05 5.94
N GLY A 29 8.50 -13.84 6.27
CA GLY A 29 8.64 -15.02 7.12
C GLY A 29 9.50 -16.12 6.49
N HIS A 30 9.44 -16.29 5.17
CA HIS A 30 10.29 -17.22 4.43
C HIS A 30 11.76 -16.76 4.47
N VAL A 31 12.01 -15.48 4.22
CA VAL A 31 13.35 -14.88 4.30
C VAL A 31 13.93 -15.09 5.70
N ALA A 32 13.15 -14.78 6.75
CA ALA A 32 13.58 -14.98 8.13
C ALA A 32 13.96 -16.45 8.42
N SER A 33 13.16 -17.39 7.91
CA SER A 33 13.42 -18.83 8.09
C SER A 33 14.67 -19.29 7.36
N CYS A 34 14.93 -18.80 6.14
CA CYS A 34 16.13 -19.09 5.39
C CYS A 34 17.39 -18.55 6.09
N LEU A 35 17.33 -17.29 6.56
CA LEU A 35 18.42 -16.68 7.32
C LEU A 35 18.71 -17.45 8.61
N ALA A 36 17.67 -17.84 9.35
CA ALA A 36 17.83 -18.61 10.58
C ALA A 36 18.45 -19.99 10.35
N ARG A 37 18.09 -20.65 9.25
CA ARG A 37 18.67 -21.94 8.86
C ARG A 37 20.17 -21.79 8.60
N GLY A 38 20.56 -20.87 7.70
CA GLY A 38 21.97 -20.64 7.39
C GLY A 38 22.79 -20.18 8.61
N TRP A 39 22.19 -19.35 9.50
CA TRP A 39 22.85 -18.95 10.74
C TRP A 39 23.17 -20.15 11.64
N ARG A 40 22.21 -21.06 11.84
CA ARG A 40 22.37 -22.24 12.68
C ARG A 40 23.41 -23.24 12.15
N GLU A 41 23.65 -23.28 10.85
CA GLU A 41 24.71 -24.12 10.26
C GLU A 41 26.11 -23.70 10.74
N VAL A 42 26.31 -22.37 10.95
CA VAL A 42 27.62 -21.82 11.39
C VAL A 42 27.67 -21.59 12.89
N ARG A 43 26.54 -21.23 13.50
CA ARG A 43 26.43 -20.83 14.91
C ARG A 43 25.26 -21.52 15.61
N PRO A 44 25.34 -22.86 15.81
CA PRO A 44 24.20 -23.66 16.29
C PRO A 44 23.75 -23.34 17.71
N HIS A 45 24.64 -22.75 18.54
CA HIS A 45 24.35 -22.44 19.96
C HIS A 45 23.79 -21.02 20.17
N ASP A 46 23.64 -20.21 19.12
CA ASP A 46 23.09 -18.88 19.25
C ASP A 46 21.55 -18.95 19.38
N SER A 47 21.00 -18.10 20.25
CA SER A 47 19.55 -17.97 20.39
C SER A 47 19.04 -17.00 19.32
N LEU A 48 18.14 -17.46 18.44
CA LEU A 48 17.58 -16.66 17.36
C LEU A 48 16.12 -16.28 17.66
N THR A 49 15.81 -15.01 17.52
CA THR A 49 14.45 -14.49 17.48
C THR A 49 14.14 -14.07 16.04
N LEU A 50 13.06 -14.58 15.47
CA LEU A 50 12.61 -14.21 14.13
C LEU A 50 11.50 -13.18 14.25
N LEU A 51 11.69 -12.03 13.65
CA LEU A 51 10.74 -10.91 13.63
C LEU A 51 10.60 -10.39 12.19
N PRO A 52 9.90 -11.13 11.32
CA PRO A 52 9.68 -10.64 9.96
C PRO A 52 8.94 -9.30 9.99
N VAL A 53 9.41 -8.35 9.18
CA VAL A 53 8.85 -7.00 9.08
C VAL A 53 8.22 -6.78 7.71
N ALA A 54 7.31 -5.82 7.63
CA ALA A 54 6.64 -5.44 6.39
C ALA A 54 6.47 -3.92 6.31
N ASP A 55 6.24 -3.44 5.11
CA ASP A 55 6.12 -2.03 4.78
C ASP A 55 4.82 -1.67 4.03
N GLY A 56 3.87 -2.61 3.94
CA GLY A 56 2.65 -2.44 3.14
C GLY A 56 2.78 -2.93 1.70
N GLY A 57 3.98 -3.37 1.29
CA GLY A 57 4.24 -4.02 0.01
C GLY A 57 3.70 -5.46 -0.05
N PRO A 58 3.96 -6.18 -1.17
CA PRO A 58 3.43 -7.53 -1.37
C PRO A 58 3.81 -8.48 -0.24
N GLY A 59 2.86 -9.28 0.24
CA GLY A 59 3.08 -10.25 1.31
C GLY A 59 3.03 -9.67 2.72
N SER A 60 2.72 -8.39 2.89
CA SER A 60 2.64 -7.74 4.20
C SER A 60 1.61 -8.36 5.12
N ALA A 61 0.51 -8.92 4.59
CA ALA A 61 -0.47 -9.63 5.41
C ALA A 61 0.13 -10.83 6.16
N GLN A 62 1.20 -11.43 5.65
CA GLN A 62 1.79 -12.65 6.21
C GLN A 62 2.61 -12.41 7.48
N VAL A 63 3.02 -11.16 7.75
CA VAL A 63 3.73 -10.83 9.00
C VAL A 63 2.78 -10.60 10.16
N ILE A 64 1.48 -10.45 9.90
CA ILE A 64 0.46 -10.29 10.95
C ILE A 64 0.31 -11.62 11.66
N ALA A 65 0.66 -11.63 12.94
CA ALA A 65 0.68 -12.84 13.75
C ALA A 65 -0.73 -13.43 13.92
N PRO A 66 -0.88 -14.77 13.90
CA PRO A 66 -2.19 -15.43 13.99
C PRO A 66 -3.03 -14.97 15.19
N GLU A 67 -2.39 -14.69 16.33
CA GLU A 67 -3.04 -14.19 17.55
C GLU A 67 -3.59 -12.78 17.43
N GLN A 68 -3.24 -12.04 16.39
CA GLN A 68 -3.77 -10.70 16.08
C GLN A 68 -4.89 -10.75 15.04
N VAL A 69 -5.16 -11.93 14.47
CA VAL A 69 -6.09 -12.12 13.37
C VAL A 69 -7.43 -12.63 13.87
N ALA A 70 -8.50 -11.88 13.59
CA ALA A 70 -9.89 -12.33 13.83
C ALA A 70 -10.39 -13.21 12.70
N SER A 71 -10.09 -12.85 11.45
CA SER A 71 -10.37 -13.65 10.25
C SER A 71 -9.41 -13.31 9.13
N ARG A 72 -9.16 -14.29 8.25
CA ARG A 72 -8.40 -14.10 7.02
C ARG A 72 -9.20 -14.67 5.87
N GLU A 73 -9.35 -13.91 4.81
CA GLU A 73 -10.03 -14.26 3.59
C GLU A 73 -9.11 -14.02 2.40
N VAL A 74 -9.29 -14.80 1.34
CA VAL A 74 -8.63 -14.57 0.06
C VAL A 74 -9.64 -13.98 -0.91
N ILE A 75 -9.30 -12.84 -1.51
CA ILE A 75 -10.09 -12.21 -2.57
C ILE A 75 -9.36 -12.45 -3.89
N GLN A 76 -10.08 -13.00 -4.87
CA GLN A 76 -9.57 -13.06 -6.22
C GLN A 76 -9.79 -11.73 -6.93
N GLY A 77 -8.71 -11.18 -7.50
CA GLY A 77 -8.71 -9.96 -8.29
C GLY A 77 -8.12 -10.17 -9.67
N ARG A 78 -8.21 -9.14 -10.49
CA ARG A 78 -7.54 -9.09 -11.80
C ARG A 78 -6.25 -8.31 -11.66
N GLY A 79 -5.12 -8.91 -12.06
CA GLY A 79 -3.86 -8.21 -12.23
C GLY A 79 -3.90 -7.20 -13.37
N PRO A 80 -2.79 -6.49 -13.62
CA PRO A 80 -2.72 -5.44 -14.64
C PRO A 80 -3.20 -5.84 -16.03
N LEU A 81 -2.80 -7.02 -16.48
CA LEU A 81 -3.17 -7.60 -17.79
C LEU A 81 -4.32 -8.61 -17.67
N ARG A 82 -5.19 -8.43 -16.67
CA ARG A 82 -6.41 -9.24 -16.39
C ARG A 82 -6.15 -10.68 -15.93
N GLN A 83 -4.92 -11.08 -15.66
CA GLN A 83 -4.60 -12.36 -15.04
C GLN A 83 -5.25 -12.46 -13.64
N VAL A 84 -5.68 -13.65 -13.25
CA VAL A 84 -6.24 -13.86 -11.90
C VAL A 84 -5.09 -13.85 -10.89
N ARG A 85 -5.22 -13.02 -9.87
CA ARG A 85 -4.31 -12.97 -8.72
C ARG A 85 -5.12 -13.00 -7.43
N GLU A 86 -4.52 -13.51 -6.38
CA GLU A 86 -5.12 -13.59 -5.04
C GLU A 86 -4.50 -12.58 -4.10
N VAL A 87 -5.34 -11.94 -3.31
CA VAL A 87 -4.93 -10.99 -2.27
C VAL A 87 -5.56 -11.37 -0.94
N ASP A 88 -4.79 -11.24 0.12
CA ASP A 88 -5.28 -11.48 1.48
C ASP A 88 -6.08 -10.27 1.99
N LEU A 89 -7.24 -10.54 2.58
CA LEU A 89 -8.00 -9.61 3.39
C LEU A 89 -7.99 -10.11 4.84
N VAL A 90 -7.36 -9.36 5.73
CA VAL A 90 -7.20 -9.74 7.13
C VAL A 90 -8.02 -8.81 8.02
N ARG A 91 -8.92 -9.36 8.82
CA ARG A 91 -9.57 -8.64 9.90
C ARG A 91 -8.73 -8.79 11.16
N LEU A 92 -8.39 -7.66 11.77
CA LEU A 92 -7.58 -7.64 12.99
C LEU A 92 -8.46 -7.79 14.23
N LEU A 93 -7.92 -8.43 15.25
CA LEU A 93 -8.50 -8.38 16.58
C LEU A 93 -8.37 -6.95 17.13
N PRO A 94 -9.40 -6.43 17.80
CA PRO A 94 -9.31 -5.13 18.46
C PRO A 94 -8.21 -5.18 19.52
N LYS A 95 -7.38 -4.13 19.58
CA LYS A 95 -6.37 -4.00 20.63
C LYS A 95 -7.07 -3.95 22.01
N PRO A 96 -6.51 -4.62 23.04
CA PRO A 96 -7.08 -4.57 24.38
C PRO A 96 -7.08 -3.12 24.87
N THR A 97 -8.26 -2.61 25.26
CA THR A 97 -8.36 -1.32 25.93
C THR A 97 -8.04 -1.51 27.40
N PRO A 98 -7.36 -0.54 28.06
CA PRO A 98 -7.02 -0.63 29.48
C PRO A 98 -8.22 -0.86 30.40
N SER A 99 -9.42 -0.51 29.95
CA SER A 99 -10.69 -0.65 30.71
C SER A 99 -11.35 -2.03 30.62
N GLY A 100 -10.80 -2.97 29.84
CA GLY A 100 -11.32 -4.36 29.75
C GLY A 100 -12.74 -4.52 29.21
N ASN A 101 -13.43 -3.46 28.90
CA ASN A 101 -14.84 -3.48 28.52
C ASN A 101 -14.97 -3.47 26.99
N ARG A 102 -15.15 -4.63 26.38
CA ARG A 102 -15.51 -4.73 24.96
C ARG A 102 -16.90 -4.14 24.74
N ARG A 103 -16.97 -2.98 24.11
CA ARG A 103 -18.27 -2.43 23.67
C ARG A 103 -18.73 -3.21 22.44
N ARG A 104 -19.95 -3.74 22.51
CA ARG A 104 -20.64 -4.34 21.35
C ARG A 104 -20.76 -3.25 20.28
N GLY A 105 -20.07 -3.41 19.13
CA GLY A 105 -20.07 -2.41 18.04
C GLY A 105 -18.76 -1.63 17.87
N GLU A 106 -17.64 -2.09 18.47
CA GLU A 106 -16.32 -1.49 18.18
C GLU A 106 -15.96 -1.65 16.71
N ALA A 107 -15.46 -0.55 16.12
CA ALA A 107 -14.96 -0.53 14.77
C ALA A 107 -13.79 -1.52 14.61
N SER A 108 -13.82 -2.30 13.56
CA SER A 108 -12.74 -3.25 13.22
C SER A 108 -11.75 -2.61 12.27
N THR A 109 -10.50 -3.02 12.36
CA THR A 109 -9.48 -2.70 11.36
C THR A 109 -9.29 -3.91 10.44
N TRP A 110 -9.27 -3.64 9.15
CA TRP A 110 -9.02 -4.62 8.11
C TRP A 110 -7.79 -4.22 7.32
N PHE A 111 -6.99 -5.20 6.91
CA PHE A 111 -5.84 -4.99 6.05
C PHE A 111 -6.00 -5.79 4.76
N LEU A 112 -5.99 -5.11 3.62
CA LEU A 112 -6.01 -5.67 2.27
C LEU A 112 -4.59 -5.61 1.69
N ASP A 113 -3.98 -6.77 1.45
CA ASP A 113 -2.64 -6.90 0.83
C ASP A 113 -2.73 -6.69 -0.69
N ALA A 114 -3.22 -5.52 -1.09
CA ALA A 114 -3.49 -5.21 -2.49
C ALA A 114 -2.22 -5.00 -3.32
N ALA A 115 -1.07 -4.75 -2.69
CA ALA A 115 0.21 -4.64 -3.37
C ALA A 115 0.56 -5.90 -4.16
N ARG A 116 0.10 -7.09 -3.72
CA ARG A 116 0.27 -8.35 -4.46
C ARG A 116 -0.41 -8.36 -5.82
N LEU A 117 -1.47 -7.58 -5.98
CA LEU A 117 -2.20 -7.52 -7.24
C LEU A 117 -1.40 -6.83 -8.35
N LEU A 118 -0.61 -5.81 -7.97
CA LEU A 118 0.16 -4.95 -8.85
C LEU A 118 1.67 -5.14 -8.69
N THR A 119 2.10 -6.30 -8.20
CA THR A 119 3.53 -6.63 -8.04
C THR A 119 4.26 -6.44 -9.36
N LEU A 120 5.38 -5.71 -9.28
CA LEU A 120 6.24 -5.42 -10.42
C LEU A 120 6.80 -6.74 -11.01
N PRO A 121 6.67 -6.97 -12.33
CA PRO A 121 7.29 -8.12 -12.98
C PRO A 121 8.83 -8.06 -12.89
N ALA A 122 9.48 -9.22 -12.83
CA ALA A 122 10.93 -9.31 -12.88
C ALA A 122 11.48 -9.08 -14.31
N ASP A 123 10.67 -9.40 -15.32
CA ASP A 123 11.02 -9.23 -16.73
C ASP A 123 10.69 -7.79 -17.17
N PRO A 124 11.66 -7.02 -17.68
CA PRO A 124 11.43 -5.67 -18.18
C PRO A 124 10.44 -5.60 -19.35
N ASP A 125 10.31 -6.65 -20.17
CA ASP A 125 9.36 -6.68 -21.28
C ASP A 125 7.93 -6.93 -20.77
N GLU A 126 7.74 -7.80 -19.78
CA GLU A 126 6.44 -7.94 -19.09
C GLU A 126 6.06 -6.63 -18.37
N ALA A 127 7.01 -5.98 -17.72
CA ALA A 127 6.80 -4.69 -17.09
C ALA A 127 6.44 -3.59 -18.11
N ALA A 128 7.07 -3.63 -19.32
CA ALA A 128 6.72 -2.74 -20.42
C ALA A 128 5.28 -2.96 -20.90
N GLN A 129 4.87 -4.21 -21.03
CA GLN A 129 3.49 -4.53 -21.41
C GLN A 129 2.49 -4.04 -20.33
N GLU A 130 2.79 -4.23 -19.03
CA GLU A 130 1.96 -3.67 -17.96
C GLU A 130 1.89 -2.14 -18.00
N ALA A 131 3.00 -1.46 -18.36
CA ALA A 131 3.03 -0.01 -18.48
C ALA A 131 2.18 0.51 -19.65
N LEU A 132 2.15 -0.22 -20.76
CA LEU A 132 1.46 0.17 -21.99
C LEU A 132 -0.03 -0.19 -21.99
N GLU A 133 -0.37 -1.38 -21.51
CA GLU A 133 -1.69 -2.00 -21.65
C GLU A 133 -2.36 -2.25 -20.30
N GLY A 134 -1.60 -2.19 -19.21
CA GLY A 134 -2.06 -2.52 -17.88
C GLY A 134 -3.07 -1.53 -17.33
N SER A 135 -3.93 -2.03 -16.44
CA SER A 135 -4.93 -1.22 -15.77
C SER A 135 -4.96 -1.50 -14.27
N THR A 136 -5.19 -0.45 -13.51
CA THR A 136 -5.45 -0.54 -12.06
C THR A 136 -6.89 -0.95 -11.72
N SER A 137 -7.71 -1.32 -12.72
CA SER A 137 -9.13 -1.66 -12.51
C SER A 137 -9.33 -2.84 -11.55
N GLY A 138 -8.45 -3.82 -11.58
CA GLY A 138 -8.49 -4.94 -10.65
C GLY A 138 -8.31 -4.51 -9.19
N LEU A 139 -7.47 -3.49 -8.93
CA LEU A 139 -7.31 -2.91 -7.60
C LEU A 139 -8.63 -2.28 -7.12
N GLY A 140 -9.32 -1.53 -7.97
CA GLY A 140 -10.64 -0.99 -7.64
C GLY A 140 -11.65 -2.10 -7.32
N GLY A 141 -11.62 -3.20 -8.09
CA GLY A 141 -12.46 -4.38 -7.85
C GLY A 141 -12.23 -5.02 -6.48
N VAL A 142 -10.98 -5.25 -6.07
CA VAL A 142 -10.68 -5.85 -4.75
C VAL A 142 -10.96 -4.88 -3.60
N ILE A 143 -10.76 -3.57 -3.79
CA ILE A 143 -11.16 -2.55 -2.80
C ILE A 143 -12.68 -2.57 -2.62
N GLY A 144 -13.46 -2.57 -3.71
CA GLY A 144 -14.92 -2.67 -3.66
C GLY A 144 -15.39 -3.95 -2.96
N ALA A 145 -14.77 -5.09 -3.28
CA ALA A 145 -15.05 -6.36 -2.65
C ALA A 145 -14.69 -6.37 -1.15
N ALA A 146 -13.59 -5.75 -0.74
CA ALA A 146 -13.22 -5.60 0.67
C ALA A 146 -14.20 -4.68 1.41
N LEU A 147 -14.57 -3.54 0.82
CA LEU A 147 -15.54 -2.60 1.40
C LEU A 147 -16.92 -3.22 1.61
N SER A 148 -17.33 -4.19 0.77
CA SER A 148 -18.59 -4.92 0.97
C SER A 148 -18.58 -5.85 2.19
N ARG A 149 -17.41 -6.21 2.71
CA ARG A 149 -17.21 -7.05 3.89
C ARG A 149 -17.00 -6.24 5.18
N THR A 150 -16.65 -4.96 5.03
CA THR A 150 -16.41 -4.05 6.17
C THR A 150 -17.70 -3.38 6.61
N GLY A 151 -17.83 -3.17 7.92
CA GLY A 151 -18.90 -2.35 8.50
C GLY A 151 -18.73 -0.86 8.20
N PRO A 152 -19.76 -0.04 8.42
CA PRO A 152 -19.71 1.40 8.15
C PRO A 152 -18.72 2.16 9.04
N LEU A 153 -18.40 1.63 10.21
CA LEU A 153 -17.45 2.22 11.16
C LEU A 153 -16.04 1.60 11.06
N ASP A 154 -15.88 0.53 10.29
CA ASP A 154 -14.61 -0.15 10.15
C ASP A 154 -13.62 0.68 9.34
N THR A 155 -12.33 0.47 9.60
CA THR A 155 -11.23 1.03 8.82
C THR A 155 -10.67 -0.03 7.90
N LEU A 156 -10.64 0.24 6.59
CA LEU A 156 -9.94 -0.58 5.61
C LEU A 156 -8.57 0.03 5.32
N LEU A 157 -7.51 -0.70 5.63
CA LEU A 157 -6.14 -0.39 5.26
C LEU A 157 -5.79 -1.13 3.98
N VAL A 158 -5.26 -0.41 2.98
CA VAL A 158 -4.89 -0.96 1.66
C VAL A 158 -3.40 -0.81 1.46
N GLY A 159 -2.69 -1.94 1.41
CA GLY A 159 -1.27 -1.97 1.09
C GLY A 159 -1.03 -1.68 -0.39
N LEU A 160 -0.18 -0.70 -0.69
CA LEU A 160 0.20 -0.31 -2.04
C LEU A 160 1.71 -0.14 -2.15
N SER A 161 2.26 -0.56 -3.29
CA SER A 161 3.68 -0.44 -3.64
C SER A 161 3.84 0.12 -5.05
N ARG A 162 5.09 0.22 -5.49
CA ARG A 162 5.44 0.52 -6.89
C ARG A 162 4.81 -0.52 -7.83
N SER A 163 4.46 -0.09 -9.02
CA SER A 163 3.90 -0.91 -10.09
C SER A 163 4.44 -0.43 -11.44
N ALA A 164 4.49 -1.30 -12.43
CA ALA A 164 4.75 -0.92 -13.80
C ALA A 164 3.54 -0.24 -14.46
N VAL A 165 2.33 -0.57 -14.02
CA VAL A 165 1.10 0.10 -14.51
C VAL A 165 1.19 1.61 -14.31
N HIS A 166 0.88 2.36 -15.35
CA HIS A 166 0.97 3.81 -15.34
C HIS A 166 -0.27 4.46 -15.94
N ASP A 167 -1.48 4.03 -15.47
CA ASP A 167 -2.76 4.55 -15.93
C ASP A 167 -3.26 5.76 -15.11
N GLY A 168 -2.46 6.24 -14.14
CA GLY A 168 -2.82 7.34 -13.25
C GLY A 168 -3.91 6.99 -12.25
N GLY A 169 -4.20 5.70 -12.02
CA GLY A 169 -5.25 5.22 -11.14
C GLY A 169 -6.66 5.26 -11.76
N LEU A 170 -6.78 5.55 -13.05
CA LEU A 170 -8.08 5.66 -13.71
C LEU A 170 -8.86 4.36 -13.67
N GLY A 171 -8.18 3.22 -13.81
CA GLY A 171 -8.82 1.91 -13.69
C GLY A 171 -9.49 1.69 -12.34
N VAL A 172 -8.90 2.14 -11.23
CA VAL A 172 -9.55 2.10 -9.91
C VAL A 172 -10.82 2.92 -9.91
N MET A 173 -10.78 4.12 -10.48
CA MET A 173 -11.93 5.01 -10.54
C MET A 173 -13.08 4.36 -11.29
N ASP A 174 -12.80 3.80 -12.46
CA ASP A 174 -13.80 3.14 -13.30
C ASP A 174 -14.41 1.92 -12.61
N ALA A 175 -13.57 1.09 -11.98
CA ALA A 175 -14.02 -0.10 -11.27
C ALA A 175 -14.87 0.21 -10.03
N LEU A 176 -14.68 1.37 -9.40
CA LEU A 176 -15.51 1.86 -8.30
C LEU A 176 -16.80 2.56 -8.77
N GLY A 177 -17.10 2.56 -10.07
CA GLY A 177 -18.33 3.11 -10.65
C GLY A 177 -18.23 4.57 -11.08
N GLY A 178 -17.02 5.05 -11.29
CA GLY A 178 -16.73 6.44 -11.68
C GLY A 178 -16.69 7.40 -10.50
N LEU A 179 -16.26 8.63 -10.76
CA LEU A 179 -15.90 9.62 -9.75
C LEU A 179 -16.99 9.87 -8.69
N ARG A 180 -18.23 10.05 -9.10
CA ARG A 180 -19.33 10.38 -8.16
C ARG A 180 -19.65 9.21 -7.25
N VAL A 181 -19.75 8.00 -7.82
CA VAL A 181 -20.05 6.77 -7.05
C VAL A 181 -18.90 6.45 -6.11
N ALA A 182 -17.66 6.51 -6.59
CA ALA A 182 -16.47 6.28 -5.77
C ALA A 182 -16.38 7.28 -4.61
N LYS A 183 -16.66 8.58 -4.87
CA LYS A 183 -16.66 9.59 -3.82
C LYS A 183 -17.74 9.36 -2.77
N ASP A 184 -18.96 9.04 -3.17
CA ASP A 184 -20.05 8.71 -2.23
C ASP A 184 -19.73 7.46 -1.42
N LEU A 185 -19.20 6.42 -2.06
CA LEU A 185 -18.77 5.19 -1.40
C LEU A 185 -17.70 5.46 -0.33
N LEU A 186 -16.64 6.20 -0.66
CA LEU A 186 -15.50 6.42 0.22
C LEU A 186 -15.79 7.51 1.27
N SER A 187 -16.68 8.46 0.99
CA SER A 187 -17.05 9.49 1.97
C SER A 187 -17.66 8.93 3.26
N ARG A 188 -18.25 7.74 3.19
CA ARG A 188 -18.92 7.04 4.29
C ARG A 188 -18.06 5.97 4.94
N ARG A 189 -16.79 5.84 4.51
CA ARG A 189 -15.88 4.78 4.95
C ARG A 189 -14.56 5.37 5.42
N SER A 190 -13.89 4.67 6.32
CA SER A 190 -12.50 4.97 6.66
C SER A 190 -11.58 4.14 5.78
N LEU A 191 -10.89 4.78 4.84
CA LEU A 191 -9.91 4.16 3.96
C LEU A 191 -8.53 4.73 4.24
N GLY A 192 -7.58 3.86 4.57
CA GLY A 192 -6.17 4.20 4.77
C GLY A 192 -5.28 3.52 3.73
N LEU A 193 -4.36 4.28 3.16
CA LEU A 193 -3.35 3.77 2.24
C LEU A 193 -2.03 3.55 2.99
N VAL A 194 -1.56 2.31 2.96
CA VAL A 194 -0.33 1.84 3.60
C VAL A 194 0.72 1.74 2.49
N LEU A 195 1.55 2.79 2.36
CA LEU A 195 2.42 2.96 1.20
C LEU A 195 3.81 2.39 1.48
N ALA A 196 4.19 1.35 0.75
CA ALA A 196 5.53 0.77 0.76
C ALA A 196 6.54 1.63 -0.01
N ASP A 197 6.07 2.52 -0.86
CA ASP A 197 6.90 3.39 -1.69
C ASP A 197 6.41 4.85 -1.56
N ASP A 198 7.33 5.79 -1.48
CA ASP A 198 7.07 7.21 -1.37
C ASP A 198 7.07 7.95 -2.72
N ILE A 199 7.23 7.21 -3.81
CA ILE A 199 7.33 7.75 -5.16
C ILE A 199 6.11 8.61 -5.52
N ALA A 200 6.34 9.79 -6.06
CA ALA A 200 5.30 10.61 -6.66
C ALA A 200 4.85 10.03 -8.01
N LEU A 201 3.64 10.36 -8.48
CA LEU A 201 3.19 9.91 -9.79
C LEU A 201 4.03 10.52 -10.90
N GLY A 202 4.18 11.84 -10.87
CA GLY A 202 4.95 12.61 -11.87
C GLY A 202 6.14 13.35 -11.27
N GLY A 203 6.94 13.97 -12.13
CA GLY A 203 8.13 14.72 -11.77
C GLY A 203 9.42 13.96 -12.11
N MET A 204 10.57 14.63 -11.91
CA MET A 204 11.88 14.11 -12.34
C MET A 204 12.25 12.76 -11.72
N ASN A 205 11.79 12.49 -10.50
CA ASN A 205 11.99 11.23 -9.78
C ASN A 205 10.66 10.52 -9.54
N GLY A 206 9.65 10.78 -10.37
CA GLY A 206 8.32 10.18 -10.26
C GLY A 206 8.24 8.78 -10.86
N ALA A 207 7.08 8.15 -10.70
CA ALA A 207 6.81 6.82 -11.22
C ALA A 207 6.98 6.74 -12.75
N GLY A 208 6.58 7.81 -13.47
CA GLY A 208 6.78 7.89 -14.92
C GLY A 208 8.25 7.90 -15.32
N ALA A 209 9.10 8.67 -14.62
CA ALA A 209 10.53 8.68 -14.86
C ALA A 209 11.18 7.31 -14.55
N ALA A 210 10.68 6.63 -13.51
CA ALA A 210 11.17 5.30 -13.12
C ALA A 210 10.87 4.21 -14.17
N LEU A 211 9.89 4.40 -15.06
CA LEU A 211 9.57 3.42 -16.10
C LEU A 211 10.77 3.06 -16.97
N THR A 212 11.67 4.02 -17.25
CA THR A 212 12.88 3.76 -18.05
C THR A 212 13.88 2.82 -17.39
N SER A 213 13.83 2.70 -16.06
CA SER A 213 14.72 1.81 -15.30
C SER A 213 14.11 0.45 -14.99
N ILE A 214 12.77 0.34 -15.03
CA ILE A 214 12.06 -0.90 -14.67
C ILE A 214 11.39 -1.58 -15.86
N THR A 215 11.41 -0.97 -17.03
CA THR A 215 10.81 -1.52 -18.27
C THR A 215 11.76 -1.40 -19.43
N SER A 216 11.46 -2.08 -20.54
CA SER A 216 12.20 -1.97 -21.81
C SER A 216 11.69 -0.84 -22.73
N ILE A 217 10.79 0.03 -22.25
CA ILE A 217 10.27 1.13 -23.08
C ILE A 217 11.31 2.25 -23.24
N SER A 218 11.21 3.00 -24.37
CA SER A 218 12.11 4.14 -24.60
C SER A 218 11.80 5.30 -23.65
N PRO A 219 12.80 6.17 -23.38
CA PRO A 219 12.59 7.37 -22.56
C PRO A 219 11.48 8.30 -23.09
N GLU A 220 11.36 8.42 -24.41
CA GLU A 220 10.35 9.26 -25.06
C GLU A 220 8.95 8.70 -24.81
N LEU A 221 8.80 7.37 -24.90
CA LEU A 221 7.53 6.71 -24.64
C LEU A 221 7.16 6.77 -23.15
N ALA A 222 8.13 6.59 -22.25
CA ALA A 222 7.94 6.75 -20.81
C ALA A 222 7.45 8.15 -20.46
N GLN A 223 8.06 9.18 -21.05
CA GLN A 223 7.65 10.57 -20.86
C GLN A 223 6.23 10.84 -21.39
N GLU A 224 5.86 10.26 -22.54
CA GLU A 224 4.51 10.40 -23.08
C GLU A 224 3.45 9.74 -22.19
N LEU A 225 3.76 8.52 -21.66
CA LEU A 225 2.89 7.83 -20.73
C LEU A 225 2.72 8.64 -19.44
N ASP A 226 3.83 9.16 -18.88
CA ASP A 226 3.80 9.98 -17.67
C ASP A 226 2.96 11.24 -17.85
N ARG A 227 3.19 11.98 -18.92
CA ARG A 227 2.43 13.19 -19.23
C ARG A 227 0.93 12.90 -19.34
N ARG A 228 0.56 11.81 -20.01
CA ARG A 228 -0.83 11.40 -20.20
C ARG A 228 -1.48 10.96 -18.88
N ALA A 229 -0.78 10.13 -18.09
CA ALA A 229 -1.27 9.67 -16.80
C ALA A 229 -1.46 10.82 -15.82
N CYS A 230 -0.47 11.71 -15.71
CA CYS A 230 -0.53 12.89 -14.85
C CYS A 230 -1.65 13.84 -15.24
N SER A 231 -1.79 14.16 -16.54
CA SER A 231 -2.86 15.05 -17.01
C SER A 231 -4.24 14.51 -16.64
N ARG A 232 -4.53 13.27 -17.01
CA ARG A 232 -5.83 12.64 -16.74
C ARG A 232 -6.11 12.49 -15.24
N ALA A 233 -5.11 12.07 -14.46
CA ALA A 233 -5.28 11.95 -13.02
C ALA A 233 -5.60 13.32 -12.39
N MET A 234 -4.92 14.39 -12.81
CA MET A 234 -5.17 15.74 -12.29
C MET A 234 -6.52 16.31 -12.71
N GLU A 235 -7.05 15.96 -13.88
CA GLU A 235 -8.43 16.29 -14.27
C GLU A 235 -9.44 15.67 -13.29
N VAL A 236 -9.24 14.39 -12.91
CA VAL A 236 -10.09 13.71 -11.94
C VAL A 236 -9.93 14.31 -10.54
N VAL A 237 -8.71 14.65 -10.11
CA VAL A 237 -8.46 15.33 -8.83
C VAL A 237 -9.20 16.67 -8.77
N SER A 238 -9.13 17.47 -9.84
CA SER A 238 -9.85 18.74 -9.91
C SER A 238 -11.36 18.53 -9.84
N ALA A 239 -11.90 17.61 -10.63
CA ALA A 239 -13.32 17.30 -10.62
C ALA A 239 -13.80 16.75 -9.25
N ALA A 240 -12.95 16.00 -8.53
CA ALA A 240 -13.26 15.53 -7.18
C ALA A 240 -13.36 16.68 -6.16
N GLN A 241 -12.55 17.73 -6.32
CA GLN A 241 -12.59 18.95 -5.51
C GLN A 241 -13.87 19.75 -5.77
N ASP A 242 -14.28 19.86 -7.02
CA ASP A 242 -15.49 20.59 -7.43
C ASP A 242 -16.78 19.94 -6.89
N LEU A 243 -16.76 18.63 -6.64
CA LEU A 243 -17.89 17.91 -6.03
C LEU A 243 -18.09 18.21 -4.54
N ASP A 244 -17.11 18.83 -3.87
CA ASP A 244 -17.17 19.10 -2.43
C ASP A 244 -16.51 20.45 -2.08
N PRO A 245 -17.07 21.58 -2.58
CA PRO A 245 -16.46 22.90 -2.41
C PRO A 245 -16.40 23.38 -0.96
N GLY A 246 -17.08 22.69 -0.02
CA GLY A 246 -17.10 23.00 1.40
C GLY A 246 -16.20 22.15 2.29
N ALA A 247 -15.54 21.13 1.77
CA ALA A 247 -14.72 20.20 2.57
C ALA A 247 -13.27 20.70 2.75
N VAL A 248 -13.07 21.98 3.00
CA VAL A 248 -11.78 22.55 3.43
C VAL A 248 -11.69 22.47 4.97
N GLY A 249 -11.67 21.28 5.51
CA GLY A 249 -11.44 21.06 6.92
C GLY A 249 -10.81 19.68 7.18
N PRO A 250 -9.91 19.55 8.17
CA PRO A 250 -9.34 18.26 8.48
C PRO A 250 -10.47 17.33 8.94
N ARG A 251 -10.81 16.33 8.13
CA ARG A 251 -11.67 15.23 8.59
C ARG A 251 -10.95 14.59 9.78
N ARG A 252 -11.65 14.48 10.89
CA ARG A 252 -11.16 13.88 12.13
C ARG A 252 -10.43 12.58 11.82
N SER A 253 -9.12 12.57 12.08
CA SER A 253 -8.37 11.33 12.21
C SER A 253 -9.02 10.54 13.33
N LEU A 254 -9.40 9.29 13.05
CA LEU A 254 -9.93 8.41 14.08
C LEU A 254 -8.87 8.18 15.17
N PRO A 255 -9.28 8.06 16.44
CA PRO A 255 -8.39 8.06 17.60
C PRO A 255 -7.54 6.79 17.78
N VAL A 256 -7.36 5.98 16.75
CA VAL A 256 -6.55 4.75 16.86
C VAL A 256 -5.03 5.04 16.91
N VAL A 257 -4.60 6.28 16.68
CA VAL A 257 -3.17 6.64 16.59
C VAL A 257 -2.77 7.84 17.45
N SER A 258 -3.66 8.40 18.25
CA SER A 258 -3.34 9.57 19.08
C SER A 258 -2.58 9.27 20.39
N ALA A 259 -2.11 8.04 20.60
CA ALA A 259 -1.34 7.69 21.79
C ALA A 259 0.19 7.84 21.65
N LEU A 260 0.69 8.36 20.52
CA LEU A 260 2.13 8.47 20.26
C LEU A 260 2.62 9.91 20.00
N ASP A 261 1.83 10.94 20.31
CA ASP A 261 2.26 12.34 20.15
C ASP A 261 3.19 12.86 21.28
N ASP A 262 3.59 12.00 22.22
CA ASP A 262 4.40 12.38 23.38
C ASP A 262 5.86 11.83 23.36
N VAL A 263 6.48 11.66 22.21
CA VAL A 263 7.93 11.43 22.16
C VAL A 263 8.62 12.59 21.42
N GLY A 264 9.43 13.30 22.19
CA GLY A 264 10.09 14.55 21.98
C GLY A 264 10.81 14.83 20.64
N PRO A 265 11.30 16.05 20.44
CA PRO A 265 11.71 16.58 19.14
C PRO A 265 13.11 16.11 18.76
N SER A 266 13.22 15.05 17.97
CA SER A 266 14.41 14.84 17.15
C SER A 266 14.12 13.94 15.96
N ALA A 267 14.47 14.44 14.78
CA ALA A 267 14.41 13.79 13.47
C ALA A 267 13.03 13.69 12.83
N SER A 268 12.45 14.80 12.43
CA SER A 268 11.27 14.81 11.57
C SER A 268 11.29 15.95 10.56
N GLU A 269 12.18 15.90 9.60
CA GLU A 269 12.08 16.83 8.45
C GLU A 269 11.34 16.25 7.23
N HIS A 270 10.70 15.08 7.33
CA HIS A 270 9.96 14.46 6.21
C HIS A 270 8.65 13.79 6.62
N ALA A 271 7.84 14.40 7.49
CA ALA A 271 6.45 14.00 7.67
C ALA A 271 5.53 15.02 6.97
N PRO A 272 5.09 14.76 5.72
CA PRO A 272 4.32 15.74 4.96
C PRO A 272 2.81 15.58 5.18
N ASN A 273 2.35 15.64 6.42
CA ASN A 273 0.91 15.76 6.68
C ASN A 273 0.55 16.59 7.91
N SER A 274 1.49 17.39 8.43
CA SER A 274 1.13 18.48 9.33
C SER A 274 0.76 19.70 8.50
N ALA A 275 -0.55 19.87 8.35
CA ALA A 275 -1.25 21.13 8.16
C ALA A 275 -0.61 22.20 7.27
N GLY A 276 -1.23 22.46 6.24
CA GLY A 276 -1.08 23.66 5.44
C GLY A 276 -1.47 23.33 4.04
N ASN A 277 -2.69 23.58 3.64
CA ASN A 277 -3.23 23.84 2.29
C ASN A 277 -2.39 23.46 1.03
N ALA A 278 -1.47 22.51 1.11
CA ALA A 278 -0.80 21.99 -0.06
C ALA A 278 -1.82 21.19 -0.88
N ARG A 279 -2.22 21.75 -2.01
CA ARG A 279 -3.12 21.09 -2.97
C ARG A 279 -2.49 19.75 -3.36
N LEU A 280 -3.26 18.66 -3.25
CA LEU A 280 -2.85 17.35 -3.74
C LEU A 280 -2.53 17.44 -5.24
N SER A 281 -1.35 16.97 -5.63
CA SER A 281 -0.83 17.03 -7.00
C SER A 281 -0.15 15.71 -7.39
N ALA A 282 0.13 15.52 -8.67
CA ALA A 282 0.88 14.37 -9.16
C ALA A 282 2.29 14.27 -8.57
N SER A 283 2.89 15.40 -8.13
CA SER A 283 4.20 15.44 -7.48
C SER A 283 4.16 15.31 -5.96
N SER A 284 2.97 15.12 -5.37
CA SER A 284 2.85 14.90 -3.93
C SER A 284 3.40 13.52 -3.55
N TRP A 285 3.91 13.42 -2.30
CA TRP A 285 4.47 12.20 -1.73
C TRP A 285 3.53 11.00 -1.87
N GLY A 286 4.06 9.86 -2.34
CA GLY A 286 3.37 8.57 -2.42
C GLY A 286 2.23 8.49 -3.44
N THR A 287 2.05 9.50 -4.30
CA THR A 287 0.95 9.53 -5.26
C THR A 287 1.11 8.55 -6.42
N GLY A 288 2.33 8.08 -6.69
CA GLY A 288 2.65 7.08 -7.73
C GLY A 288 2.34 5.65 -7.32
N ALA A 289 2.18 5.37 -6.02
CA ALA A 289 1.91 4.02 -5.56
C ALA A 289 0.64 3.44 -6.20
N GLY A 290 0.72 2.14 -6.55
CA GLY A 290 -0.35 1.43 -7.24
C GLY A 290 -0.72 2.04 -8.59
N GLY A 291 0.29 2.48 -9.40
CA GLY A 291 0.07 3.03 -10.74
C GLY A 291 -0.67 4.38 -10.75
N GLY A 292 -0.53 5.17 -9.69
CA GLY A 292 -1.24 6.46 -9.52
C GLY A 292 -2.55 6.33 -8.73
N SER A 293 -2.95 5.12 -8.36
CA SER A 293 -4.19 4.88 -7.58
C SER A 293 -4.19 5.63 -6.27
N ALA A 294 -3.03 5.77 -5.60
CA ALA A 294 -2.91 6.51 -4.36
C ALA A 294 -3.29 7.98 -4.51
N LEU A 295 -2.99 8.62 -5.64
CA LEU A 295 -3.42 10.00 -5.94
C LEU A 295 -4.94 10.11 -5.95
N LEU A 296 -5.61 9.26 -6.72
CA LEU A 296 -7.06 9.36 -6.89
C LEU A 296 -7.82 8.96 -5.62
N LEU A 297 -7.40 7.90 -4.93
CA LEU A 297 -8.02 7.49 -3.67
C LEU A 297 -7.88 8.59 -2.60
N ARG A 298 -6.74 9.30 -2.55
CA ARG A 298 -6.55 10.46 -1.66
C ARG A 298 -7.45 11.63 -2.03
N ALA A 299 -7.63 11.91 -3.33
CA ALA A 299 -8.57 12.93 -3.80
C ALA A 299 -10.02 12.63 -3.40
N LEU A 300 -10.34 11.35 -3.22
CA LEU A 300 -11.64 10.87 -2.74
C LEU A 300 -11.79 10.86 -1.22
N GLY A 301 -10.71 11.17 -0.47
CA GLY A 301 -10.73 11.28 0.98
C GLY A 301 -10.02 10.15 1.74
N ALA A 302 -9.33 9.24 1.06
CA ALA A 302 -8.44 8.31 1.73
C ALA A 302 -7.25 9.06 2.35
N TRP A 303 -6.85 8.66 3.56
CA TRP A 303 -5.59 9.11 4.15
C TRP A 303 -4.46 8.17 3.73
N ALA A 304 -3.21 8.64 3.77
CA ALA A 304 -2.04 7.83 3.42
C ALA A 304 -0.93 8.01 4.45
N ARG A 305 -0.21 6.93 4.76
CA ARG A 305 0.95 6.92 5.67
C ARG A 305 2.04 5.99 5.16
N PRO A 306 3.33 6.24 5.57
CA PRO A 306 4.41 5.30 5.31
C PRO A 306 4.09 3.91 5.84
N GLY A 307 4.20 2.91 4.96
CA GLY A 307 3.73 1.58 5.26
C GLY A 307 4.52 0.89 6.36
N ALA A 308 5.83 1.07 6.40
CA ALA A 308 6.65 0.50 7.47
C ALA A 308 6.18 0.94 8.87
N ARG A 309 5.77 2.22 9.03
CA ARG A 309 5.25 2.73 10.29
C ARG A 309 3.89 2.10 10.64
N VAL A 310 2.97 2.05 9.68
CA VAL A 310 1.64 1.45 9.91
C VAL A 310 1.75 -0.03 10.22
N MET A 311 2.59 -0.76 9.49
CA MET A 311 2.80 -2.20 9.74
C MET A 311 3.45 -2.45 11.10
N ALA A 312 4.43 -1.64 11.51
CA ALA A 312 5.01 -1.73 12.86
C ALA A 312 3.96 -1.51 13.96
N GLU A 313 3.06 -0.55 13.78
CA GLU A 313 1.93 -0.32 14.69
C GLU A 313 0.94 -1.51 14.71
N LEU A 314 0.68 -2.12 13.54
CA LEU A 314 -0.23 -3.28 13.43
C LEU A 314 0.32 -4.52 14.13
N VAL A 315 1.61 -4.80 13.98
CA VAL A 315 2.25 -5.99 14.58
C VAL A 315 2.79 -5.74 16.00
N SER A 316 2.47 -4.57 16.60
CA SER A 316 2.87 -4.17 17.96
C SER A 316 4.40 -4.20 18.18
N LEU A 317 5.17 -3.86 17.15
CA LEU A 317 6.62 -3.75 17.24
C LEU A 317 7.07 -2.63 18.20
N SER A 318 6.20 -1.64 18.45
CA SER A 318 6.43 -0.56 19.41
C SER A 318 6.32 -1.02 20.88
N ASP A 319 5.74 -2.18 21.12
CA ASP A 319 5.51 -2.73 22.46
C ASP A 319 6.51 -3.84 22.83
N ALA A 320 7.45 -4.17 21.93
CA ALA A 320 8.49 -5.17 22.07
C ALA A 320 9.86 -4.55 22.40
#